data_e05f59aed1a39c64a187a0cfae71d4ad
#
_entry.id   e05f59aed1a39c64a187a0cfae71d4ad
#
_cell.length_a   1.000
_cell.length_b   1.000
_cell.length_c   1.000
_cell.angle_alpha   90.00
_cell.angle_beta   90.00
_cell.angle_gamma   90.00
#
_symmetry.space_group_name_H-M   'P 1'
#
loop_
_entity.id
_entity.type
_entity.pdbx_description
1 polymer ?
#
loop_
_entity_poly.entity_id
_entity_poly.type
_entity_poly.pdbx_seq_one_letter_code
_entity_poly.pdbx_strand_id
1 'polypeptide(L)'
;MARWGDGVEVYWGRQLQVYVTPLGKEEVCVSVISRDPRMQFDEALREFPVLASSLTNAELSGVQRGTITAMCKLERVCRGNVALIGDASGSVDAVTGEGLGLSFRQSLALGNALEAGNLEKYQTAHHRLARRPAIMAQLLLVLDQCSPLRRRVLSGLAHDPGLFSRMLAVHVKDTSAAFLAKTSARLGWRLITA
;
A
#
# COMPACT_ATOMS: atom_id res chain seq x y z
N MET A 1 -4.98 6.51 -28.55
CA MET A 1 -5.36 6.23 -27.16
C MET A 1 -4.33 5.29 -26.54
N ALA A 2 -3.74 5.69 -25.41
CA ALA A 2 -2.83 4.81 -24.68
C ALA A 2 -3.66 3.63 -24.13
N ARG A 3 -3.26 2.40 -24.46
CA ARG A 3 -3.86 1.20 -23.88
C ARG A 3 -3.18 0.96 -22.55
N TRP A 4 -3.88 1.20 -21.48
CA TRP A 4 -3.43 0.85 -20.13
C TRP A 4 -3.50 -0.67 -19.96
N GLY A 5 -2.51 -1.24 -19.26
CA GLY A 5 -2.53 -2.66 -18.89
C GLY A 5 -3.63 -2.99 -17.89
N ASP A 6 -3.86 -4.27 -17.64
CA ASP A 6 -4.87 -4.73 -16.67
C ASP A 6 -4.39 -4.65 -15.20
N GLY A 7 -3.20 -4.16 -14.97
CA GLY A 7 -2.57 -4.07 -13.66
C GLY A 7 -2.33 -2.64 -13.19
N VAL A 8 -2.16 -2.48 -11.88
CA VAL A 8 -1.73 -1.20 -11.29
C VAL A 8 -0.26 -0.98 -11.63
N GLU A 9 0.05 0.18 -12.20
CA GLU A 9 1.41 0.61 -12.46
C GLU A 9 1.87 1.57 -11.35
N VAL A 10 3.10 1.38 -10.88
CA VAL A 10 3.70 2.24 -9.85
C VAL A 10 4.96 2.88 -10.38
N TYR A 11 4.94 4.19 -10.48
CA TYR A 11 6.07 5.01 -10.89
C TYR A 11 6.74 5.59 -9.65
N TRP A 12 8.02 5.35 -9.48
CA TRP A 12 8.77 5.72 -8.29
C TRP A 12 9.74 6.87 -8.58
N GLY A 13 9.42 8.06 -8.09
CA GLY A 13 10.25 9.26 -8.18
C GLY A 13 11.23 9.41 -7.01
N ARG A 14 11.74 10.62 -6.82
CA ARG A 14 12.71 10.91 -5.75
C ARG A 14 12.05 11.00 -4.38
N GLN A 15 10.93 11.71 -4.29
CA GLN A 15 10.18 11.94 -3.04
C GLN A 15 8.68 11.74 -3.23
N LEU A 16 8.31 11.09 -4.31
CA LEU A 16 6.92 10.84 -4.66
C LEU A 16 6.77 9.50 -5.38
N GLN A 17 5.56 9.00 -5.37
CA GLN A 17 5.14 7.83 -6.13
C GLN A 17 3.86 8.17 -6.86
N VAL A 18 3.71 7.68 -8.08
CA VAL A 18 2.48 7.81 -8.85
C VAL A 18 1.92 6.42 -9.12
N TYR A 19 0.68 6.21 -8.74
CA TYR A 19 -0.07 4.98 -8.98
C TYR A 19 -1.05 5.23 -10.10
N VAL A 20 -1.01 4.40 -11.13
CA VAL A 20 -1.97 4.40 -12.22
C VAL A 20 -2.79 3.12 -12.13
N THR A 21 -4.06 3.26 -11.82
CA THR A 21 -4.99 2.16 -11.63
C THR A 21 -6.02 2.16 -12.74
N PRO A 22 -6.08 1.15 -13.61
CA PRO A 22 -7.13 1.04 -14.61
C PRO A 22 -8.50 0.87 -13.93
N LEU A 23 -9.47 1.71 -14.31
CA LEU A 23 -10.86 1.61 -13.89
C LEU A 23 -11.74 1.00 -14.98
N GLY A 24 -11.23 0.95 -16.21
CA GLY A 24 -11.89 0.41 -17.37
C GLY A 24 -10.99 0.45 -18.60
N LYS A 25 -11.56 0.32 -19.80
CA LYS A 25 -10.77 0.31 -21.03
C LYS A 25 -10.18 1.67 -21.41
N GLU A 26 -10.84 2.73 -20.99
CA GLU A 26 -10.52 4.12 -21.38
C GLU A 26 -10.34 5.05 -20.18
N GLU A 27 -10.47 4.53 -18.98
CA GLU A 27 -10.38 5.34 -17.75
C GLU A 27 -9.34 4.78 -16.79
N VAL A 28 -8.53 5.68 -16.23
CA VAL A 28 -7.55 5.37 -15.19
C VAL A 28 -7.68 6.33 -14.02
N CYS A 29 -7.47 5.81 -12.83
CA CYS A 29 -7.25 6.64 -11.64
C CYS A 29 -5.75 6.87 -11.48
N VAL A 30 -5.33 8.12 -11.42
CA VAL A 30 -3.94 8.50 -11.16
C VAL A 30 -3.85 9.11 -9.76
N SER A 31 -3.12 8.44 -8.87
CA SER A 31 -2.91 8.90 -7.49
C SER A 31 -1.46 9.25 -7.25
N VAL A 32 -1.21 10.43 -6.70
CA VAL A 32 0.14 10.89 -6.33
C VAL A 32 0.28 10.81 -4.82
N ILE A 33 1.30 10.10 -4.34
CA ILE A 33 1.71 10.07 -2.95
C ILE A 33 3.04 10.79 -2.84
N SER A 34 3.08 11.90 -2.12
CA SER A 34 4.27 12.75 -1.96
C SER A 34 4.54 13.05 -0.49
N ARG A 35 5.81 13.28 -0.17
CA ARG A 35 6.22 13.82 1.13
C ARG A 35 6.07 15.33 1.22
N ASP A 36 6.01 16.02 0.07
CA ASP A 36 5.69 17.45 0.04
C ASP A 36 4.16 17.62 0.05
N PRO A 37 3.59 18.19 1.12
CA PRO A 37 2.14 18.40 1.22
C PRO A 37 1.61 19.44 0.23
N ARG A 38 2.48 20.18 -0.46
CA ARG A 38 2.11 21.16 -1.48
C ARG A 38 2.25 20.65 -2.90
N MET A 39 2.71 19.41 -3.08
CA MET A 39 2.90 18.79 -4.39
C MET A 39 1.62 18.89 -5.22
N GLN A 40 1.74 19.47 -6.41
CA GLN A 40 0.66 19.53 -7.38
C GLN A 40 0.76 18.37 -8.38
N PHE A 41 -0.37 17.94 -8.90
CA PHE A 41 -0.45 16.81 -9.83
C PHE A 41 0.45 17.00 -11.06
N ASP A 42 0.37 18.17 -11.71
CA ASP A 42 1.16 18.46 -12.90
C ASP A 42 2.67 18.53 -12.61
N GLU A 43 3.04 18.95 -11.41
CA GLU A 43 4.43 18.96 -10.95
C GLU A 43 4.95 17.54 -10.76
N ALA A 44 4.15 16.66 -10.15
CA ALA A 44 4.50 15.26 -9.97
C ALA A 44 4.72 14.56 -11.33
N LEU A 45 3.88 14.82 -12.32
CA LEU A 45 4.00 14.23 -13.66
C LEU A 45 5.28 14.64 -14.40
N ARG A 46 5.89 15.80 -14.10
CA ARG A 46 7.16 16.23 -14.71
C ARG A 46 8.32 15.29 -14.41
N GLU A 47 8.27 14.55 -13.30
CA GLU A 47 9.28 13.51 -12.99
C GLU A 47 9.13 12.27 -13.88
N PHE A 48 8.00 12.09 -14.57
CA PHE A 48 7.66 10.91 -15.36
C PHE A 48 7.22 11.27 -16.79
N PRO A 49 8.16 11.66 -17.68
CA PRO A 49 7.82 12.13 -19.03
C PRO A 49 7.03 11.13 -19.87
N VAL A 50 7.31 9.82 -19.71
CA VAL A 50 6.59 8.76 -20.41
C VAL A 50 5.14 8.70 -19.96
N LEU A 51 4.88 8.76 -18.65
CA LEU A 51 3.53 8.80 -18.11
C LEU A 51 2.81 10.09 -18.53
N ALA A 52 3.48 11.23 -18.44
CA ALA A 52 2.92 12.53 -18.87
C ALA A 52 2.50 12.49 -20.33
N SER A 53 3.34 11.93 -21.22
CA SER A 53 3.00 11.80 -22.65
C SER A 53 1.80 10.87 -22.88
N SER A 54 1.65 9.79 -22.10
CA SER A 54 0.50 8.89 -22.17
C SER A 54 -0.81 9.55 -21.75
N LEU A 55 -0.73 10.59 -20.92
CA LEU A 55 -1.88 11.35 -20.41
C LEU A 55 -2.17 12.63 -21.19
N THR A 56 -1.36 13.00 -22.19
CA THR A 56 -1.45 14.29 -22.89
C THR A 56 -2.84 14.60 -23.48
N ASN A 57 -3.56 13.55 -23.95
CA ASN A 57 -4.89 13.67 -24.54
C ASN A 57 -5.99 13.15 -23.62
N ALA A 58 -5.68 12.93 -22.34
CA ALA A 58 -6.67 12.48 -21.37
C ALA A 58 -7.45 13.68 -20.82
N GLU A 59 -8.77 13.51 -20.73
CA GLU A 59 -9.64 14.48 -20.08
C GLU A 59 -9.84 14.10 -18.62
N LEU A 60 -9.92 15.09 -17.76
CA LEU A 60 -10.17 14.88 -16.34
C LEU A 60 -11.66 14.57 -16.14
N SER A 61 -11.98 13.32 -15.75
CA SER A 61 -13.37 12.88 -15.55
C SER A 61 -13.98 13.32 -14.20
N GLY A 62 -13.17 13.93 -13.32
CA GLY A 62 -13.63 14.35 -12.00
C GLY A 62 -12.80 15.47 -11.39
N VAL A 63 -13.09 15.81 -10.15
CA VAL A 63 -12.37 16.85 -9.40
C VAL A 63 -11.14 16.24 -8.73
N GLN A 64 -9.99 16.86 -8.88
CA GLN A 64 -8.80 16.49 -8.12
C GLN A 64 -9.06 16.68 -6.62
N ARG A 65 -8.68 15.68 -5.84
CA ARG A 65 -8.80 15.69 -4.38
C ARG A 65 -7.49 15.30 -3.76
N GLY A 66 -7.10 15.99 -2.70
CA GLY A 66 -5.91 15.68 -1.93
C GLY A 66 -6.23 15.61 -0.44
N THR A 67 -5.43 14.84 0.27
CA THR A 67 -5.48 14.75 1.73
C THR A 67 -4.09 14.52 2.28
N ILE A 68 -3.88 14.93 3.52
CA ILE A 68 -2.66 14.59 4.25
C ILE A 68 -2.94 13.29 5.01
N THR A 69 -2.15 12.26 4.74
CA THR A 69 -2.21 10.98 5.44
C THR A 69 -0.97 10.84 6.32
N ALA A 70 -1.17 10.50 7.58
CA ALA A 70 -0.08 10.18 8.50
C ALA A 70 -0.33 8.82 9.13
N MET A 71 0.74 8.06 9.35
CA MET A 71 0.63 6.83 10.12
C MET A 71 0.24 7.16 11.55
N CYS A 72 -0.91 6.64 12.00
CA CYS A 72 -1.41 6.83 13.35
C CYS A 72 -1.63 5.46 13.99
N LYS A 73 -1.05 5.27 15.17
CA LYS A 73 -1.24 4.05 15.96
C LYS A 73 -1.88 4.41 17.29
N LEU A 74 -3.05 3.87 17.53
CA LEU A 74 -3.72 3.98 18.84
C LEU A 74 -3.36 2.77 19.71
N GLU A 75 -3.09 3.01 20.98
CA GLU A 75 -2.89 1.95 21.97
C GLU A 75 -4.20 1.26 22.32
N ARG A 76 -5.29 2.02 22.37
CA ARG A 76 -6.64 1.51 22.62
C ARG A 76 -7.61 1.94 21.53
N VAL A 77 -8.32 0.95 21.00
CA VAL A 77 -9.39 1.14 20.02
C VAL A 77 -10.78 0.85 20.56
N CYS A 78 -10.85 0.39 21.82
CA CYS A 78 -12.11 0.15 22.53
C CYS A 78 -12.09 0.83 23.90
N ARG A 79 -13.22 1.45 24.29
CA ARG A 79 -13.42 1.99 25.64
C ARG A 79 -14.92 1.99 25.98
N GLY A 80 -15.31 1.29 27.06
CA GLY A 80 -16.72 1.12 27.41
C GLY A 80 -17.48 0.47 26.26
N ASN A 81 -18.52 1.12 25.77
CA ASN A 81 -19.37 0.66 24.65
C ASN A 81 -18.96 1.26 23.29
N VAL A 82 -17.79 1.89 23.20
CA VAL A 82 -17.29 2.51 21.97
C VAL A 82 -16.13 1.67 21.42
N ALA A 83 -16.19 1.35 20.12
CA ALA A 83 -15.09 0.75 19.39
C ALA A 83 -14.84 1.52 18.09
N LEU A 84 -13.57 1.68 17.74
CA LEU A 84 -13.11 2.38 16.55
C LEU A 84 -12.68 1.38 15.48
N ILE A 85 -13.03 1.65 14.21
CA ILE A 85 -12.63 0.86 13.03
C ILE A 85 -12.09 1.78 11.93
N GLY A 86 -11.41 1.20 10.95
CA GLY A 86 -10.83 1.94 9.83
C GLY A 86 -9.86 3.02 10.30
N ASP A 87 -9.80 4.13 9.60
CA ASP A 87 -8.88 5.24 9.89
C ASP A 87 -9.10 5.87 11.27
N ALA A 88 -10.32 5.79 11.83
CA ALA A 88 -10.60 6.22 13.19
C ALA A 88 -9.88 5.38 14.25
N SER A 89 -9.54 4.12 13.96
CA SER A 89 -8.80 3.22 14.86
C SER A 89 -7.29 3.28 14.68
N GLY A 90 -6.82 4.16 13.83
CA GLY A 90 -5.44 4.31 13.41
C GLY A 90 -5.26 4.01 11.93
N SER A 91 -4.30 4.66 11.32
CA SER A 91 -4.01 4.55 9.88
C SER A 91 -2.64 3.94 9.62
N VAL A 92 -2.57 3.12 8.58
CA VAL A 92 -1.33 2.67 7.96
C VAL A 92 -1.02 3.63 6.82
N ASP A 93 0.27 3.80 6.49
CA ASP A 93 0.67 4.67 5.39
C ASP A 93 -0.02 4.29 4.08
N ALA A 94 -0.47 5.30 3.33
CA ALA A 94 -1.20 5.13 2.07
C ALA A 94 -0.41 4.35 1.00
N VAL A 95 0.92 4.32 1.12
CA VAL A 95 1.84 3.59 0.22
C VAL A 95 1.49 2.10 0.07
N THR A 96 0.82 1.50 1.06
CA THR A 96 0.43 0.09 1.01
C THR A 96 -0.85 -0.18 0.24
N GLY A 97 -1.74 0.81 0.12
CA GLY A 97 -3.08 0.65 -0.46
C GLY A 97 -4.02 -0.27 0.34
N GLU A 98 -3.67 -0.66 1.58
CA GLU A 98 -4.40 -1.68 2.35
C GLU A 98 -5.52 -1.14 3.26
N GLY A 99 -5.71 0.18 3.33
CA GLY A 99 -6.63 0.82 4.30
C GLY A 99 -8.04 0.21 4.29
N LEU A 100 -8.66 0.08 3.13
CA LEU A 100 -10.00 -0.49 2.99
C LEU A 100 -10.04 -1.98 3.38
N GLY A 101 -9.08 -2.78 2.92
CA GLY A 101 -8.98 -4.19 3.25
C GLY A 101 -8.81 -4.42 4.76
N LEU A 102 -8.01 -3.57 5.41
CA LEU A 102 -7.84 -3.59 6.87
C LEU A 102 -9.13 -3.23 7.58
N SER A 103 -9.83 -2.18 7.15
CA SER A 103 -11.12 -1.74 7.71
C SER A 103 -12.17 -2.85 7.65
N PHE A 104 -12.30 -3.56 6.52
CA PHE A 104 -13.23 -4.70 6.40
C PHE A 104 -12.89 -5.84 7.36
N ARG A 105 -11.61 -6.20 7.49
CA ARG A 105 -11.18 -7.23 8.45
C ARG A 105 -11.43 -6.81 9.91
N GLN A 106 -11.25 -5.52 10.22
CA GLN A 106 -11.57 -4.97 11.54
C GLN A 106 -13.07 -5.01 11.82
N SER A 107 -13.92 -4.69 10.83
CA SER A 107 -15.38 -4.76 10.97
C SER A 107 -15.85 -6.18 11.28
N LEU A 108 -15.32 -7.18 10.57
CA LEU A 108 -15.63 -8.58 10.86
C LEU A 108 -15.17 -9.01 12.27
N ALA A 109 -13.97 -8.59 12.67
CA ALA A 109 -13.45 -8.89 14.01
C ALA A 109 -14.27 -8.21 15.11
N LEU A 110 -14.76 -7.00 14.86
CA LEU A 110 -15.67 -6.30 15.79
C LEU A 110 -17.02 -7.03 15.89
N GLY A 111 -17.61 -7.45 14.75
CA GLY A 111 -18.85 -8.24 14.75
C GLY A 111 -18.73 -9.49 15.63
N ASN A 112 -17.69 -10.28 15.44
CA ASN A 112 -17.42 -11.47 16.25
C ASN A 112 -17.23 -11.16 17.76
N ALA A 113 -16.61 -10.01 18.08
CA ALA A 113 -16.45 -9.60 19.47
C ALA A 113 -17.74 -9.14 20.12
N LEU A 114 -18.63 -8.48 19.35
CA LEU A 114 -19.97 -8.07 19.79
C LEU A 114 -20.88 -9.30 20.03
N GLU A 115 -20.89 -10.27 19.12
CA GLU A 115 -21.60 -11.55 19.30
C GLU A 115 -21.13 -12.29 20.56
N ALA A 116 -19.85 -12.22 20.84
CA ALA A 116 -19.26 -12.83 22.05
C ALA A 116 -19.44 -11.99 23.33
N GLY A 117 -20.05 -10.81 23.25
CA GLY A 117 -20.22 -9.87 24.39
C GLY A 117 -18.90 -9.37 24.98
N ASN A 118 -17.80 -9.37 24.21
CA ASN A 118 -16.47 -9.06 24.75
C ASN A 118 -15.61 -8.24 23.77
N LEU A 119 -15.58 -6.92 23.98
CA LEU A 119 -14.80 -5.99 23.14
C LEU A 119 -13.28 -6.13 23.29
N GLU A 120 -12.75 -6.70 24.38
CA GLU A 120 -11.31 -6.95 24.53
C GLU A 120 -10.80 -7.97 23.47
N LYS A 121 -11.68 -8.86 22.99
CA LYS A 121 -11.37 -9.73 21.85
C LYS A 121 -11.11 -8.92 20.59
N TYR A 122 -11.87 -7.85 20.37
CA TYR A 122 -11.64 -6.95 19.24
C TYR A 122 -10.33 -6.17 19.41
N GLN A 123 -10.05 -5.63 20.58
CA GLN A 123 -8.79 -4.95 20.89
C GLN A 123 -7.58 -5.83 20.50
N THR A 124 -7.60 -7.10 20.90
CA THR A 124 -6.54 -8.07 20.59
C THR A 124 -6.47 -8.37 19.08
N ALA A 125 -7.63 -8.58 18.44
CA ALA A 125 -7.72 -8.87 17.01
C ALA A 125 -7.23 -7.67 16.18
N HIS A 126 -7.61 -6.44 16.56
CA HIS A 126 -7.19 -5.20 15.90
C HIS A 126 -5.67 -5.07 15.84
N HIS A 127 -4.97 -5.25 16.98
CA HIS A 127 -3.50 -5.19 17.01
C HIS A 127 -2.86 -6.24 16.11
N ARG A 128 -3.41 -7.46 16.09
CA ARG A 128 -2.92 -8.54 15.21
C ARG A 128 -3.11 -8.20 13.73
N LEU A 129 -4.29 -7.67 13.36
CA LEU A 129 -4.62 -7.30 11.98
C LEU A 129 -3.74 -6.14 11.47
N ALA A 130 -3.47 -5.13 12.32
CA ALA A 130 -2.67 -3.97 11.93
C ALA A 130 -1.16 -4.27 11.82
N ARG A 131 -0.65 -5.35 12.44
CA ARG A 131 0.79 -5.62 12.54
C ARG A 131 1.47 -5.81 11.19
N ARG A 132 0.90 -6.64 10.31
CA ARG A 132 1.50 -6.92 8.98
C ARG A 132 1.48 -5.71 8.07
N PRO A 133 0.34 -5.00 7.88
CA PRO A 133 0.31 -3.76 7.13
C PRO A 133 1.32 -2.72 7.62
N ALA A 134 1.48 -2.57 8.94
CA ALA A 134 2.45 -1.63 9.50
C ALA A 134 3.91 -2.01 9.17
N ILE A 135 4.26 -3.30 9.23
CA ILE A 135 5.61 -3.78 8.83
C ILE A 135 5.84 -3.53 7.35
N MET A 136 4.84 -3.83 6.50
CA MET A 136 4.96 -3.64 5.06
C MET A 136 5.12 -2.15 4.71
N ALA A 137 4.33 -1.28 5.35
CA ALA A 137 4.46 0.17 5.19
C ALA A 137 5.89 0.64 5.54
N GLN A 138 6.44 0.19 6.66
CA GLN A 138 7.81 0.53 7.05
C GLN A 138 8.84 0.06 6.03
N LEU A 139 8.72 -1.16 5.50
CA LEU A 139 9.63 -1.68 4.48
C LEU A 139 9.56 -0.84 3.18
N LEU A 140 8.35 -0.50 2.74
CA LEU A 140 8.18 0.34 1.55
C LEU A 140 8.73 1.76 1.76
N LEU A 141 8.55 2.34 2.95
CA LEU A 141 9.13 3.64 3.30
C LEU A 141 10.66 3.61 3.34
N VAL A 142 11.27 2.49 3.78
CA VAL A 142 12.74 2.31 3.70
C VAL A 142 13.20 2.26 2.24
N LEU A 143 12.49 1.53 1.37
CA LEU A 143 12.79 1.51 -0.06
C LEU A 143 12.61 2.88 -0.71
N ASP A 144 11.64 3.65 -0.25
CA ASP A 144 11.40 5.01 -0.72
C ASP A 144 12.55 5.96 -0.34
N GLN A 145 13.13 5.79 0.85
CA GLN A 145 14.24 6.61 1.35
C GLN A 145 15.61 6.22 0.76
N CYS A 146 15.79 4.95 0.39
CA CYS A 146 17.08 4.40 -0.03
C CYS A 146 17.07 3.98 -1.50
N SER A 147 17.38 4.92 -2.41
CA SER A 147 17.39 4.67 -3.86
C SER A 147 18.31 3.52 -4.31
N PRO A 148 19.52 3.29 -3.76
CA PRO A 148 20.34 2.14 -4.13
C PRO A 148 19.68 0.82 -3.76
N LEU A 149 19.12 0.72 -2.55
CA LEU A 149 18.41 -0.48 -2.09
C LEU A 149 17.17 -0.74 -2.96
N ARG A 150 16.38 0.30 -3.23
CA ARG A 150 15.21 0.22 -4.11
C ARG A 150 15.56 -0.34 -5.48
N ARG A 151 16.59 0.21 -6.15
CA ARG A 151 17.04 -0.28 -7.47
C ARG A 151 17.44 -1.75 -7.42
N ARG A 152 18.15 -2.16 -6.39
CA ARG A 152 18.59 -3.55 -6.21
C ARG A 152 17.40 -4.49 -5.98
N VAL A 153 16.44 -4.10 -5.16
CA VAL A 153 15.20 -4.87 -4.93
C VAL A 153 14.40 -5.01 -6.22
N LEU A 154 14.17 -3.90 -6.93
CA LEU A 154 13.41 -3.91 -8.18
C LEU A 154 14.11 -4.73 -9.26
N SER A 155 15.44 -4.62 -9.40
CA SER A 155 16.22 -5.47 -10.30
C SER A 155 16.07 -6.96 -9.95
N GLY A 156 16.22 -7.31 -8.68
CA GLY A 156 16.04 -8.70 -8.22
C GLY A 156 14.64 -9.25 -8.49
N LEU A 157 13.59 -8.43 -8.34
CA LEU A 157 12.22 -8.80 -8.64
C LEU A 157 11.94 -8.93 -10.14
N ALA A 158 12.55 -8.07 -10.96
CA ALA A 158 12.46 -8.14 -12.42
C ALA A 158 13.05 -9.44 -12.96
N HIS A 159 14.14 -9.93 -12.36
CA HIS A 159 14.77 -11.20 -12.73
C HIS A 159 14.02 -12.44 -12.20
N ASP A 160 13.10 -12.28 -11.26
CA ASP A 160 12.31 -13.39 -10.67
C ASP A 160 10.85 -12.99 -10.48
N PRO A 161 10.02 -13.01 -11.54
CA PRO A 161 8.59 -12.68 -11.44
C PRO A 161 7.85 -13.57 -10.43
N GLY A 162 8.29 -14.80 -10.22
CA GLY A 162 7.72 -15.70 -9.23
C GLY A 162 7.98 -15.23 -7.79
N LEU A 163 9.09 -14.55 -7.53
CA LEU A 163 9.36 -13.94 -6.23
C LEU A 163 8.42 -12.75 -5.97
N PHE A 164 8.21 -11.91 -6.97
CA PHE A 164 7.26 -10.80 -6.89
C PHE A 164 5.84 -11.29 -6.57
N SER A 165 5.34 -12.30 -7.29
CA SER A 165 4.02 -12.91 -7.03
C SER A 165 3.91 -13.49 -5.62
N ARG A 166 4.98 -14.10 -5.08
CA ARG A 166 5.01 -14.59 -3.70
C ARG A 166 4.99 -13.46 -2.69
N MET A 167 5.70 -12.36 -2.93
CA MET A 167 5.67 -11.19 -2.06
C MET A 167 4.27 -10.57 -2.02
N LEU A 168 3.59 -10.45 -3.16
CA LEU A 168 2.19 -10.04 -3.21
C LEU A 168 1.27 -10.99 -2.44
N ALA A 169 1.45 -12.30 -2.58
CA ALA A 169 0.67 -13.28 -1.82
C ALA A 169 0.87 -13.16 -0.30
N VAL A 170 2.08 -12.85 0.15
CA VAL A 170 2.37 -12.54 1.57
C VAL A 170 1.62 -11.30 2.04
N HIS A 171 1.50 -10.30 1.17
CA HIS A 171 0.81 -9.06 1.47
C HIS A 171 -0.71 -9.24 1.58
N VAL A 172 -1.30 -9.99 0.64
CA VAL A 172 -2.76 -10.12 0.50
C VAL A 172 -3.35 -11.26 1.35
N LYS A 173 -2.58 -12.34 1.59
CA LYS A 173 -3.08 -13.56 2.22
C LYS A 173 -2.41 -13.82 3.57
N ASP A 174 -3.15 -14.49 4.46
CA ASP A 174 -2.58 -15.08 5.66
C ASP A 174 -1.69 -16.28 5.27
N THR A 175 -0.39 -16.02 5.11
CA THR A 175 0.59 -17.03 4.72
C THR A 175 1.27 -17.64 5.95
N SER A 176 1.69 -18.91 5.83
CA SER A 176 2.41 -19.60 6.92
C SER A 176 3.79 -18.96 7.17
N ALA A 177 4.29 -19.09 8.41
CA ALA A 177 5.62 -18.61 8.77
C ALA A 177 6.73 -19.23 7.89
N ALA A 178 6.58 -20.49 7.50
CA ALA A 178 7.50 -21.18 6.60
C ALA A 178 7.52 -20.55 5.19
N PHE A 179 6.37 -20.12 4.67
CA PHE A 179 6.29 -19.43 3.39
C PHE A 179 6.96 -18.06 3.46
N LEU A 180 6.75 -17.31 4.53
CA LEU A 180 7.42 -16.04 4.80
C LEU A 180 8.94 -16.22 4.85
N ALA A 181 9.44 -17.18 5.62
CA ALA A 181 10.87 -17.45 5.76
C ALA A 181 11.52 -17.79 4.40
N LYS A 182 10.91 -18.68 3.62
CA LYS A 182 11.39 -19.06 2.29
C LYS A 182 11.41 -17.84 1.32
N THR A 183 10.38 -17.02 1.34
CA THR A 183 10.29 -15.84 0.48
C THR A 183 11.34 -14.80 0.86
N SER A 184 11.53 -14.55 2.16
CA SER A 184 12.56 -13.63 2.67
C SER A 184 13.98 -14.11 2.38
N ALA A 185 14.26 -15.41 2.56
CA ALA A 185 15.56 -15.99 2.24
C ALA A 185 15.88 -15.88 0.74
N ARG A 186 14.88 -16.15 -0.13
CA ARG A 186 15.05 -16.00 -1.59
C ARG A 186 15.27 -14.55 -2.01
N LEU A 187 14.57 -13.60 -1.41
CA LEU A 187 14.79 -12.18 -1.62
C LEU A 187 16.22 -11.78 -1.18
N GLY A 188 16.61 -12.18 0.04
CA GLY A 188 17.95 -11.90 0.56
C GLY A 188 19.06 -12.45 -0.36
N TRP A 189 18.90 -13.67 -0.85
CA TRP A 189 19.84 -14.27 -1.81
C TRP A 189 19.93 -13.44 -3.09
N ARG A 190 18.81 -13.02 -3.65
CA ARG A 190 18.76 -12.18 -4.86
C ARG A 190 19.40 -10.81 -4.64
N LEU A 191 19.24 -10.21 -3.47
CA LEU A 191 19.88 -8.93 -3.14
C LEU A 191 21.40 -9.01 -3.05
N ILE A 192 21.95 -10.19 -2.74
CA ILE A 192 23.41 -10.43 -2.67
C ILE A 192 23.96 -10.74 -4.07
N THR A 193 23.19 -11.42 -4.92
CA THR A 193 23.64 -11.92 -6.23
C THR A 193 23.26 -11.03 -7.41
N ALA A 194 22.45 -10.01 -7.22
CA ALA A 194 22.11 -8.97 -8.19
C ALA A 194 22.98 -7.71 -7.98
#